data_d1c89c786452bafba8a2f4c3c5a04136
#
_entry.id   d1c89c786452bafba8a2f4c3c5a04136
#
_cell.length_a   1.000
_cell.length_b   1.000
_cell.length_c   1.000
_cell.angle_alpha   90.00
_cell.angle_beta   90.00
_cell.angle_gamma   90.00
#
_symmetry.space_group_name_H-M   'P 1'
#
loop_
_entity.id
_entity.type
_entity.pdbx_description
1 polymer ?
#
loop_
_entity_poly.entity_id
_entity_poly.type
_entity_poly.pdbx_seq_one_letter_code
_entity_poly.pdbx_strand_id
1 'polypeptide(L)'
;MTGRQLLRRPGYELDIERVLTACAEYGVAVEVNGNPWRLDLDWRWLRRALELGCTFSINSDAHSTSEIASSTRWGLAIARKSGMPADRVVNALDRDQFALWLASRAKRRRSLHRMLMRPEPA
;
A
#
# COMPACT_ATOMS: atom_id res chain seq x y z
N MET A 1 -8.22 1.17 -0.95
CA MET A 1 -8.43 0.30 0.25
C MET A 1 -9.81 0.51 0.85
N THR A 2 -10.19 1.72 1.22
CA THR A 2 -11.46 1.98 1.91
C THR A 2 -12.69 2.00 1.00
N GLY A 3 -12.52 2.09 -0.29
CA GLY A 3 -13.62 2.19 -1.26
C GLY A 3 -14.35 3.53 -1.26
N ARG A 4 -13.82 4.54 -0.55
CA ARG A 4 -14.43 5.88 -0.51
C ARG A 4 -14.47 6.54 -1.88
N GLN A 5 -15.45 7.41 -2.07
CA GLN A 5 -15.49 8.37 -3.17
C GLN A 5 -15.74 9.76 -2.57
N LEU A 6 -14.77 10.65 -2.73
CA LEU A 6 -14.84 12.00 -2.18
C LEU A 6 -16.09 12.72 -2.69
N LEU A 7 -16.78 13.43 -1.81
CA LEU A 7 -18.02 14.15 -2.06
C LEU A 7 -19.23 13.29 -2.52
N ARG A 8 -19.08 11.95 -2.52
CA ARG A 8 -20.14 11.04 -2.97
C ARG A 8 -20.53 10.00 -1.94
N ARG A 9 -19.57 9.26 -1.40
CA ARG A 9 -19.81 8.22 -0.40
C ARG A 9 -18.63 8.05 0.57
N PRO A 10 -18.86 7.72 1.83
CA PRO A 10 -17.81 7.35 2.78
C PRO A 10 -17.14 6.04 2.34
N GLY A 11 -16.04 5.70 2.99
CA GLY A 11 -15.41 4.38 2.88
C GLY A 11 -16.20 3.32 3.65
N TYR A 12 -15.83 2.06 3.43
CA TYR A 12 -16.35 0.95 4.22
C TYR A 12 -15.91 1.05 5.67
N GLU A 13 -16.71 0.52 6.58
CA GLU A 13 -16.24 0.22 7.94
C GLU A 13 -15.17 -0.87 7.87
N LEU A 14 -13.97 -0.52 8.29
CA LEU A 14 -12.79 -1.36 8.19
C LEU A 14 -11.86 -1.03 9.35
N ASP A 15 -11.38 -2.05 10.04
CA ASP A 15 -10.25 -1.91 10.96
C ASP A 15 -8.95 -1.70 10.16
N ILE A 16 -8.69 -0.44 9.79
CA ILE A 16 -7.56 -0.06 8.94
C ILE A 16 -6.24 -0.39 9.64
N GLU A 17 -6.13 -0.19 10.96
CA GLU A 17 -4.94 -0.49 11.74
C GLU A 17 -4.57 -1.98 11.62
N ARG A 18 -5.52 -2.85 11.79
CA ARG A 18 -5.32 -4.30 11.69
C ARG A 18 -4.93 -4.73 10.28
N VAL A 19 -5.56 -4.14 9.25
CA VAL A 19 -5.20 -4.43 7.85
C VAL A 19 -3.79 -3.97 7.54
N LEU A 20 -3.39 -2.77 7.97
CA LEU A 20 -2.05 -2.24 7.74
C LEU A 20 -0.98 -3.05 8.47
N THR A 21 -1.26 -3.47 9.71
CA THR A 21 -0.38 -4.37 10.47
C THR A 21 -0.16 -5.67 9.70
N ALA A 22 -1.22 -6.29 9.21
CA ALA A 22 -1.10 -7.50 8.38
C ALA A 22 -0.32 -7.23 7.07
N CYS A 23 -0.55 -6.09 6.40
CA CYS A 23 0.22 -5.73 5.21
C CYS A 23 1.73 -5.65 5.50
N ALA A 24 2.11 -5.05 6.63
CA ALA A 24 3.51 -4.97 7.05
C ALA A 24 4.10 -6.36 7.36
N GLU A 25 3.38 -7.18 8.12
CA GLU A 25 3.80 -8.55 8.48
C GLU A 25 3.98 -9.44 7.25
N TYR A 26 3.02 -9.41 6.33
CA TYR A 26 3.03 -10.28 5.14
C TYR A 26 3.79 -9.68 3.95
N GLY A 27 4.34 -8.47 4.10
CA GLY A 27 5.07 -7.77 3.02
C GLY A 27 4.17 -7.42 1.84
N VAL A 28 2.91 -7.10 2.08
CA VAL A 28 1.96 -6.65 1.06
C VAL A 28 2.09 -5.14 0.88
N ALA A 29 2.32 -4.69 -0.36
CA ALA A 29 2.34 -3.27 -0.64
C ALA A 29 0.94 -2.65 -0.51
N VAL A 30 0.87 -1.50 0.15
CA VAL A 30 -0.36 -0.71 0.31
C VAL A 30 -0.49 0.25 -0.87
N GLU A 31 -1.63 0.25 -1.53
CA GLU A 31 -1.87 1.18 -2.62
C GLU A 31 -2.10 2.61 -2.12
N VAL A 32 -1.42 3.55 -2.76
CA VAL A 32 -1.75 4.98 -2.73
C VAL A 32 -2.51 5.29 -4.02
N ASN A 33 -3.82 5.30 -3.95
CA ASN A 33 -4.68 5.56 -5.11
C ASN A 33 -4.71 7.06 -5.40
N GLY A 34 -4.18 7.46 -6.55
CA GLY A 34 -4.04 8.85 -6.98
C GLY A 34 -5.27 9.41 -7.69
N ASN A 35 -6.33 8.61 -7.89
CA ASN A 35 -7.55 9.13 -8.51
C ASN A 35 -8.13 10.25 -7.65
N PRO A 36 -8.37 11.46 -8.20
CA PRO A 36 -8.82 12.62 -7.43
C PRO A 36 -10.19 12.43 -6.75
N TRP A 37 -11.00 11.49 -7.23
CA TRP A 37 -12.26 11.12 -6.58
C TRP A 37 -12.10 10.14 -5.41
N ARG A 38 -10.91 9.54 -5.25
CA ARG A 38 -10.64 8.57 -4.18
C ARG A 38 -9.62 9.09 -3.19
N LEU A 39 -8.41 9.37 -3.65
CA LEU A 39 -7.24 9.74 -2.83
C LEU A 39 -7.13 8.82 -1.59
N ASP A 40 -7.13 7.53 -1.84
CA ASP A 40 -7.21 6.47 -0.85
C ASP A 40 -5.87 5.68 -0.81
N LEU A 41 -5.23 5.50 0.31
CA LEU A 41 -5.59 5.92 1.67
C LEU A 41 -5.39 7.41 1.92
N ASP A 42 -6.10 7.90 2.97
CA ASP A 42 -5.85 9.21 3.57
C ASP A 42 -4.39 9.33 4.06
N TRP A 43 -3.82 10.54 3.98
CA TRP A 43 -2.42 10.77 4.34
C TRP A 43 -2.07 10.43 5.80
N ARG A 44 -3.02 10.50 6.73
CA ARG A 44 -2.83 10.13 8.14
C ARG A 44 -2.65 8.63 8.28
N TRP A 45 -3.45 7.85 7.57
CA TRP A 45 -3.32 6.41 7.51
C TRP A 45 -2.06 5.96 6.75
N LEU A 46 -1.64 6.69 5.71
CA LEU A 46 -0.36 6.45 5.04
C LEU A 46 0.82 6.68 5.98
N ARG A 47 0.76 7.74 6.81
CA ARG A 47 1.77 7.99 7.84
C ARG A 47 1.81 6.86 8.87
N ARG A 48 0.65 6.43 9.35
CA ARG A 48 0.55 5.29 10.27
C ARG A 48 1.10 4.00 9.65
N ALA A 49 0.79 3.73 8.39
CA ALA A 49 1.32 2.59 7.64
C ALA A 49 2.85 2.62 7.51
N LEU A 50 3.45 3.81 7.35
CA LEU A 50 4.91 3.98 7.38
C LEU A 50 5.49 3.57 8.73
N GLU A 51 4.90 4.00 9.84
CA GLU A 51 5.31 3.63 11.20
C GLU A 51 5.23 2.13 11.44
N LEU A 52 4.20 1.47 10.91
CA LEU A 52 4.02 0.02 10.96
C LEU A 52 4.98 -0.76 10.07
N GLY A 53 5.71 -0.11 9.18
CA GLY A 53 6.69 -0.75 8.32
C GLY A 53 6.17 -1.18 6.95
N CYS A 54 5.00 -0.69 6.49
CA CYS A 54 4.47 -0.99 5.17
C CYS A 54 5.36 -0.47 4.03
N THR A 55 5.28 -1.11 2.88
CA THR A 55 5.71 -0.60 1.58
C THR A 55 4.51 -0.16 0.76
N PHE A 56 4.71 0.67 -0.25
CA PHE A 56 3.62 1.32 -0.97
C PHE A 56 3.75 1.17 -2.48
N SER A 57 2.61 1.23 -3.17
CA SER A 57 2.54 1.40 -4.62
C SER A 57 1.66 2.61 -4.94
N ILE A 58 2.20 3.58 -5.67
CA ILE A 58 1.45 4.78 -6.08
C ILE A 58 0.88 4.54 -7.47
N ASN A 59 -0.44 4.49 -7.57
CA ASN A 59 -1.14 4.17 -8.81
C ASN A 59 -2.16 5.25 -9.17
N SER A 60 -2.40 5.42 -10.47
CA SER A 60 -3.31 6.43 -11.00
C SER A 60 -4.79 6.06 -10.87
N ASP A 61 -5.11 4.77 -10.84
CA ASP A 61 -6.51 4.28 -11.00
C ASP A 61 -7.17 4.88 -12.25
N ALA A 62 -6.38 4.99 -13.34
CA ALA A 62 -6.78 5.60 -14.58
C ALA A 62 -7.76 4.71 -15.35
N HIS A 63 -8.81 5.32 -15.89
CA HIS A 63 -9.82 4.67 -16.72
C HIS A 63 -9.77 5.18 -18.18
N SER A 64 -8.84 6.09 -18.46
CA SER A 64 -8.51 6.59 -19.79
C SER A 64 -7.02 6.92 -19.87
N THR A 65 -6.47 7.01 -21.09
CA THR A 65 -5.06 7.33 -21.30
C THR A 65 -4.68 8.71 -20.78
N SER A 66 -5.58 9.68 -20.83
CA SER A 66 -5.38 11.04 -20.32
C SER A 66 -5.28 11.11 -18.79
N GLU A 67 -5.84 10.15 -18.09
CA GLU A 67 -5.84 10.12 -16.63
C GLU A 67 -4.54 9.57 -16.04
N ILE A 68 -3.74 8.83 -16.81
CA ILE A 68 -2.52 8.18 -16.31
C ILE A 68 -1.59 9.20 -15.65
N ALA A 69 -1.20 10.24 -16.38
CA ALA A 69 -0.29 11.26 -15.86
C ALA A 69 -0.98 12.20 -14.84
N SER A 70 -2.21 12.60 -15.11
CA SER A 70 -2.93 13.57 -14.27
C SER A 70 -3.25 13.01 -12.89
N SER A 71 -3.66 11.75 -12.79
CA SER A 71 -3.99 11.11 -11.51
C SER A 71 -2.75 10.76 -10.69
N THR A 72 -1.65 10.35 -11.33
CA THR A 72 -0.39 10.02 -10.63
C THR A 72 0.12 11.19 -9.79
N ARG A 73 0.04 12.43 -10.28
CA ARG A 73 0.49 13.63 -9.54
C ARG A 73 -0.23 13.80 -8.19
N TRP A 74 -1.50 13.43 -8.11
CA TRP A 74 -2.27 13.51 -6.85
C TRP A 74 -1.82 12.46 -5.86
N GLY A 75 -1.55 11.23 -6.33
CA GLY A 75 -0.96 10.17 -5.50
C GLY A 75 0.40 10.59 -4.93
N LEU A 76 1.26 11.20 -5.75
CA LEU A 76 2.54 11.74 -5.30
C LEU A 76 2.38 12.86 -4.27
N ALA A 77 1.41 13.75 -4.46
CA ALA A 77 1.15 14.84 -3.51
C ALA A 77 0.75 14.30 -2.12
N ILE A 78 -0.11 13.27 -2.07
CA ILE A 78 -0.52 12.62 -0.83
C ILE A 78 0.64 11.87 -0.18
N ALA A 79 1.43 11.14 -0.96
CA ALA A 79 2.61 10.43 -0.47
C ALA A 79 3.60 11.42 0.17
N ARG A 80 3.90 12.54 -0.48
CA ARG A 80 4.73 13.61 0.09
C ARG A 80 4.15 14.18 1.38
N LYS A 81 2.84 14.44 1.42
CA LYS A 81 2.16 14.95 2.61
C LYS A 81 2.25 13.97 3.80
N SER A 82 2.26 12.68 3.54
CA SER A 82 2.45 11.65 4.59
C SER A 82 3.89 11.51 5.06
N GLY A 83 4.86 12.16 4.41
CA GLY A 83 6.29 12.02 4.69
C GLY A 83 6.90 10.74 4.10
N MET A 84 6.30 10.17 3.06
CA MET A 84 6.72 8.91 2.46
C MET A 84 8.06 9.02 1.74
N PRO A 85 9.11 8.26 2.15
CA PRO A 85 10.38 8.25 1.45
C PRO A 85 10.32 7.32 0.23
N ALA A 86 11.16 7.59 -0.77
CA ALA A 86 11.13 6.87 -2.05
C ALA A 86 11.47 5.38 -1.93
N ASP A 87 12.34 5.00 -0.99
CA ASP A 87 12.75 3.61 -0.74
C ASP A 87 11.61 2.72 -0.18
N ARG A 88 10.51 3.34 0.24
CA ARG A 88 9.30 2.63 0.67
C ARG A 88 8.28 2.47 -0.44
N VAL A 89 8.53 3.02 -1.63
CA VAL A 89 7.62 3.01 -2.79
C VAL A 89 8.13 2.03 -3.84
N VAL A 90 7.40 0.93 -4.06
CA VAL A 90 7.85 -0.16 -4.94
C VAL A 90 7.99 0.26 -6.41
N ASN A 91 7.20 1.24 -6.88
CA ASN A 91 7.36 1.78 -8.23
C ASN A 91 8.47 2.85 -8.36
N ALA A 92 9.17 3.20 -7.29
CA ALA A 92 10.39 4.00 -7.32
C ALA A 92 11.66 3.13 -7.33
N LEU A 93 11.55 1.82 -7.15
CA LEU A 93 12.65 0.87 -7.21
C LEU A 93 13.08 0.63 -8.66
N ASP A 94 14.37 0.44 -8.88
CA ASP A 94 14.86 -0.07 -10.14
C ASP A 94 14.48 -1.57 -10.32
N ARG A 95 14.75 -2.12 -11.50
CA ARG A 95 14.39 -3.50 -11.83
C ARG A 95 14.98 -4.52 -10.85
N ASP A 96 16.24 -4.36 -10.48
CA ASP A 96 16.95 -5.33 -9.64
C ASP A 96 16.51 -5.21 -8.18
N GLN A 97 16.32 -3.99 -7.68
CA GLN A 97 15.72 -3.72 -6.38
C GLN A 97 14.29 -4.26 -6.27
N PHE A 98 13.48 -4.09 -7.32
CA PHE A 98 12.13 -4.63 -7.36
C PHE A 98 12.13 -6.17 -7.35
N ALA A 99 13.03 -6.81 -8.09
CA ALA A 99 13.21 -8.27 -8.07
C ALA A 99 13.60 -8.79 -6.68
N LEU A 100 14.51 -8.10 -5.98
CA LEU A 100 14.89 -8.41 -4.60
C LEU A 100 13.71 -8.23 -3.63
N TRP A 101 12.95 -7.17 -3.78
CA TRP A 101 11.75 -6.94 -2.97
C TRP A 101 10.73 -8.07 -3.16
N LEU A 102 10.45 -8.50 -4.39
CA LEU A 102 9.58 -9.64 -4.68
C LEU A 102 10.07 -10.95 -4.05
N ALA A 103 11.37 -11.23 -4.15
CA ALA A 103 11.98 -12.43 -3.57
C ALA A 103 11.87 -12.45 -2.04
N SER A 104 12.14 -11.31 -1.38
CA SER A 104 12.03 -11.16 0.08
C SER A 104 10.60 -11.39 0.57
N ARG A 105 9.63 -10.89 -0.16
CA ARG A 105 8.20 -11.05 0.09
C ARG A 105 7.76 -12.52 -0.01
N ALA A 106 8.21 -13.22 -1.05
CA ALA A 106 7.94 -14.65 -1.23
C ALA A 106 8.52 -15.51 -0.08
N LYS A 107 9.72 -15.16 0.41
CA LYS A 107 10.35 -15.81 1.56
C LYS A 107 9.55 -15.58 2.85
N ARG A 108 9.15 -14.34 3.12
CA ARG A 108 8.34 -13.96 4.31
C ARG A 108 7.02 -14.71 4.33
N ARG A 109 6.30 -14.74 3.22
CA ARG A 109 5.03 -15.46 3.07
C ARG A 109 5.17 -16.96 3.36
N ARG A 110 6.23 -17.62 2.86
CA ARG A 110 6.50 -19.04 3.13
C ARG A 110 6.83 -19.31 4.59
N SER A 111 7.57 -18.42 5.24
CA SER A 111 7.90 -18.52 6.67
C SER A 111 6.65 -18.44 7.53
N LEU A 112 5.80 -17.44 7.28
CA LEU A 112 4.53 -17.26 8.01
C LEU A 112 3.58 -18.43 7.82
N HIS A 113 3.43 -18.92 6.59
CA HIS A 113 2.60 -20.11 6.32
C HIS A 113 3.07 -21.33 7.10
N ARG A 114 4.38 -21.56 7.19
CA ARG A 114 4.96 -22.64 8.00
C ARG A 114 4.67 -22.49 9.48
N MET A 115 4.68 -21.25 10.02
CA MET A 115 4.37 -20.98 11.43
C MET A 115 2.90 -21.26 11.74
N LEU A 116 2.00 -20.84 10.86
CA LEU A 116 0.55 -21.02 11.03
C LEU A 116 0.10 -22.46 10.89
N MET A 117 0.86 -23.29 10.13
CA MET A 117 0.55 -24.72 9.91
C MET A 117 1.28 -25.64 10.88
N ARG A 118 1.97 -25.14 11.89
CA ARG A 118 2.49 -25.99 12.98
C ARG A 118 1.31 -26.48 13.83
N PRO A 119 1.16 -27.81 14.04
CA PRO A 119 0.19 -28.30 15.00
C PRO A 119 0.54 -27.79 16.40
N GLU A 120 -0.48 -27.44 17.16
CA GLU A 120 -0.27 -27.09 18.57
C GLU A 120 0.44 -28.25 19.29
N PRO A 121 1.42 -27.97 20.16
CA PRO A 121 2.04 -29.01 20.97
C PRO A 121 0.97 -29.65 21.86
N ALA A 122 0.92 -30.99 21.83
CA ALA A 122 0.01 -31.78 22.64
C ALA A 122 0.22 -31.54 24.15
#